data_eed8296061ad73024cc81c073bba7656
#
_entry.id   eed8296061ad73024cc81c073bba7656
#
_cell.length_a   1.000
_cell.length_b   1.000
_cell.length_c   1.000
_cell.angle_alpha   90.00
_cell.angle_beta   90.00
_cell.angle_gamma   90.00
#
_symmetry.space_group_name_H-M   'P 1'
#
loop_
_entity.id
_entity.type
_entity.pdbx_description
1 polymer ?
#
loop_
_entity_poly.entity_id
_entity_poly.type
_entity_poly.pdbx_seq_one_letter_code
_entity_poly.pdbx_strand_id
1 'polypeptide(L)'
;MNFRYSIDATNKFKKDIKRIKKRGYDMALLKNVINKLAMGEPLPAANKDHALAGNMTGYRECHIQPDWLLLYIIDDDCLVLTLTRTGTHSDLF
;
A
#
# COMPACT_ATOMS: atom_id res chain seq x y z
N MET A 1 3.41 -9.23 -18.26
CA MET A 1 4.10 -8.36 -17.29
C MET A 1 4.58 -9.23 -16.13
N ASN A 2 5.87 -9.18 -15.84
CA ASN A 2 6.46 -10.02 -14.80
C ASN A 2 6.58 -9.23 -13.49
N PHE A 3 5.72 -9.54 -12.54
CA PHE A 3 5.89 -9.01 -11.18
C PHE A 3 7.02 -9.74 -10.46
N ARG A 4 7.81 -8.99 -9.69
CA ARG A 4 8.81 -9.55 -8.79
C ARG A 4 8.14 -10.21 -7.58
N TYR A 5 7.06 -9.61 -7.10
CA TYR A 5 6.33 -10.07 -5.91
C TYR A 5 4.95 -10.56 -6.28
N SER A 6 4.52 -11.66 -5.66
CA SER A 6 3.10 -12.00 -5.66
C SER A 6 2.36 -11.09 -4.69
N ILE A 7 1.10 -10.79 -4.98
CA ILE A 7 0.33 -9.81 -4.21
C ILE A 7 -0.67 -10.54 -3.33
N ASP A 8 -0.60 -10.27 -2.02
CA ASP A 8 -1.57 -10.69 -1.02
C ASP A 8 -2.28 -9.46 -0.46
N ALA A 9 -3.50 -9.65 0.04
CA ALA A 9 -4.26 -8.57 0.67
C ALA A 9 -4.93 -9.08 1.92
N THR A 10 -4.84 -8.30 3.01
CA THR A 10 -5.51 -8.64 4.26
C THR A 10 -7.02 -8.39 4.13
N ASN A 11 -7.80 -9.04 5.01
CA ASN A 11 -9.25 -8.78 5.07
C ASN A 11 -9.55 -7.32 5.42
N LYS A 12 -8.75 -6.71 6.28
CA LYS A 12 -8.88 -5.28 6.60
C LYS A 12 -8.68 -4.40 5.38
N PHE A 13 -7.66 -4.71 4.57
CA PHE A 13 -7.41 -3.99 3.32
C PHE A 13 -8.62 -4.08 2.38
N LYS A 14 -9.20 -5.27 2.24
CA LYS A 14 -10.37 -5.47 1.37
C LYS A 14 -11.56 -4.64 1.84
N LYS A 15 -11.76 -4.53 3.16
CA LYS A 15 -12.81 -3.65 3.74
C LYS A 15 -12.49 -2.18 3.50
N ASP A 16 -11.22 -1.79 3.62
CA ASP A 16 -10.79 -0.43 3.33
C ASP A 16 -11.07 -0.05 1.88
N ILE A 17 -10.83 -0.97 0.95
CA ILE A 17 -11.11 -0.75 -0.48
C ILE A 17 -12.60 -0.43 -0.69
N LYS A 18 -13.50 -1.17 -0.06
CA LYS A 18 -14.94 -0.91 -0.16
C LYS A 18 -15.28 0.50 0.33
N ARG A 19 -14.65 0.93 1.44
CA ARG A 19 -14.87 2.25 2.02
C ARG A 19 -14.41 3.37 1.10
N ILE A 20 -13.19 3.27 0.58
CA ILE A 20 -12.65 4.34 -0.28
C ILE A 20 -13.36 4.40 -1.63
N LYS A 21 -13.83 3.27 -2.16
CA LYS A 21 -14.66 3.27 -3.37
C LYS A 21 -15.95 4.05 -3.16
N LYS A 22 -16.60 3.87 -2.01
CA LYS A 22 -17.82 4.62 -1.67
C LYS A 22 -17.55 6.12 -1.56
N ARG A 23 -16.35 6.51 -1.14
CA ARG A 23 -15.94 7.93 -1.08
C ARG A 23 -15.60 8.52 -2.43
N GLY A 24 -15.56 7.71 -3.49
CA GLY A 24 -15.25 8.16 -4.83
C GLY A 24 -13.77 8.35 -5.11
N TYR A 25 -12.88 7.70 -4.37
CA TYR A 25 -11.44 7.77 -4.60
C TYR A 25 -11.09 7.15 -5.95
N ASP A 26 -10.10 7.75 -6.63
CA ASP A 26 -9.62 7.25 -7.93
C ASP A 26 -8.77 5.99 -7.73
N MET A 27 -9.39 4.83 -7.93
CA MET A 27 -8.75 3.54 -7.73
C MET A 27 -7.58 3.29 -8.69
N ALA A 28 -7.54 3.99 -9.82
CA ALA A 28 -6.43 3.87 -10.76
C ALA A 28 -5.11 4.35 -10.14
N LEU A 29 -5.16 5.36 -9.27
CA LEU A 29 -3.98 5.86 -8.57
C LEU A 29 -3.40 4.80 -7.65
N LEU A 30 -4.25 4.12 -6.88
CA LEU A 30 -3.83 3.03 -5.99
C LEU A 30 -3.25 1.87 -6.79
N LYS A 31 -3.93 1.45 -7.85
CA LYS A 31 -3.49 0.35 -8.69
C LYS A 31 -2.11 0.61 -9.29
N ASN A 32 -1.88 1.85 -9.73
CA ASN A 32 -0.60 2.24 -10.31
C ASN A 32 0.55 2.08 -9.29
N VAL A 33 0.33 2.52 -8.05
CA VAL A 33 1.32 2.38 -6.98
C VAL A 33 1.55 0.91 -6.64
N ILE A 34 0.49 0.13 -6.50
CA ILE A 34 0.59 -1.31 -6.21
C ILE A 34 1.40 -2.03 -7.30
N ASN A 35 1.14 -1.72 -8.56
CA ASN A 35 1.88 -2.34 -9.66
C ASN A 35 3.37 -2.03 -9.59
N LYS A 36 3.75 -0.79 -9.30
CA LYS A 36 5.16 -0.41 -9.15
C LYS A 36 5.82 -1.17 -8.01
N LEU A 37 5.14 -1.25 -6.86
CA LEU A 37 5.65 -2.01 -5.71
C LEU A 37 5.82 -3.49 -6.06
N ALA A 38 4.83 -4.09 -6.73
CA ALA A 38 4.86 -5.49 -7.10
C ALA A 38 5.97 -5.81 -8.12
N MET A 39 6.32 -4.84 -8.95
CA MET A 39 7.43 -4.97 -9.90
C MET A 39 8.80 -4.73 -9.27
N GLY A 40 8.85 -4.32 -8.00
CA GLY A 40 10.09 -3.99 -7.31
C GLY A 40 10.67 -2.65 -7.72
N GLU A 41 9.88 -1.78 -8.33
CA GLU A 41 10.31 -0.45 -8.74
C GLU A 41 10.23 0.54 -7.59
N PRO A 42 11.17 1.50 -7.49
CA PRO A 42 11.07 2.57 -6.50
C PRO A 42 9.91 3.50 -6.85
N LEU A 43 9.26 4.03 -5.81
CA LEU A 43 8.22 5.03 -6.00
C LEU A 43 8.82 6.42 -6.16
N PRO A 44 8.14 7.34 -6.90
CA PRO A 44 8.54 8.74 -6.93
C PRO A 44 8.62 9.33 -5.51
N ALA A 45 9.46 10.34 -5.31
CA ALA A 45 9.65 10.97 -4.01
C ALA A 45 8.36 11.55 -3.43
N ALA A 46 7.44 11.99 -4.29
CA ALA A 46 6.15 12.53 -3.86
C ALA A 46 5.29 11.51 -3.09
N ASN A 47 5.50 10.21 -3.30
CA ASN A 47 4.78 9.17 -2.57
C ASN A 47 5.30 8.94 -1.16
N LYS A 48 6.42 9.53 -0.78
CA LYS A 48 7.01 9.47 0.58
C LYS A 48 7.07 8.05 1.14
N ASP A 49 7.52 7.09 0.32
CA ASP A 49 7.63 5.70 0.74
C ASP A 49 8.71 5.55 1.82
N HIS A 50 8.35 4.97 2.96
CA HIS A 50 9.28 4.81 4.09
C HIS A 50 8.88 3.68 5.01
N ALA A 51 9.86 3.14 5.73
CA ALA A 51 9.62 2.13 6.76
C ALA A 51 9.06 2.78 8.01
N LEU A 52 8.14 2.08 8.68
CA LEU A 52 7.59 2.51 9.96
C LEU A 52 8.44 1.96 11.11
N ALA A 53 8.32 2.57 12.29
CA ALA A 53 9.08 2.21 13.48
C ALA A 53 8.14 1.92 14.65
N GLY A 54 8.72 1.55 15.81
CA GLY A 54 7.95 1.28 17.02
C GLY A 54 7.04 0.08 16.85
N ASN A 55 5.78 0.22 17.24
CA ASN A 55 4.78 -0.85 17.15
C ASN A 55 4.49 -1.29 15.71
N MET A 56 4.87 -0.48 14.72
CA MET A 56 4.65 -0.75 13.31
C MET A 56 5.91 -1.20 12.59
N THR A 57 6.94 -1.61 13.33
CA THR A 57 8.18 -2.13 12.73
C THR A 57 7.85 -3.31 11.80
N GLY A 58 8.45 -3.29 10.61
CA GLY A 58 8.19 -4.30 9.58
C GLY A 58 7.18 -3.85 8.54
N TYR A 59 6.38 -2.82 8.85
CA TYR A 59 5.47 -2.22 7.87
C TYR A 59 6.15 -1.07 7.15
N ARG A 60 5.69 -0.83 5.92
CA ARG A 60 6.06 0.35 5.16
C ARG A 60 4.81 1.14 4.85
N GLU A 61 4.99 2.44 4.66
CA GLU A 61 3.91 3.36 4.34
C GLU A 61 4.28 4.18 3.12
N CYS A 62 3.33 4.39 2.23
CA CYS A 62 3.47 5.38 1.17
C CYS A 62 2.18 6.18 1.02
N HIS A 63 2.29 7.34 0.37
CA HIS A 63 1.16 8.23 0.12
C HIS A 63 0.71 8.06 -1.32
N ILE A 64 -0.55 7.64 -1.53
CA ILE A 64 -1.18 7.65 -2.85
C ILE A 64 -1.53 9.10 -3.22
N GLN A 65 -2.07 9.83 -2.24
CA GLN A 65 -2.30 11.27 -2.23
C GLN A 65 -1.93 11.79 -0.84
N PRO A 66 -1.88 13.12 -0.59
CA PRO A 66 -1.40 13.64 0.69
C PRO A 66 -2.04 13.04 1.94
N ASP A 67 -3.34 12.75 1.91
CA ASP A 67 -4.02 12.07 3.03
C ASP A 67 -4.64 10.75 2.61
N TRP A 68 -4.04 10.07 1.68
CA TRP A 68 -4.44 8.71 1.29
C TRP A 68 -3.22 7.81 1.34
N LEU A 69 -3.16 6.97 2.37
CA LEU A 69 -2.02 6.12 2.69
C LEU A 69 -2.24 4.69 2.23
N LEU A 70 -1.14 4.01 1.96
CA LEU A 70 -1.09 2.56 1.78
C LEU A 70 -0.07 2.01 2.75
N LEU A 71 -0.50 1.10 3.62
CA LEU A 71 0.39 0.32 4.49
C LEU A 71 0.60 -1.05 3.86
N TYR A 72 1.86 -1.49 3.79
CA TYR A 72 2.20 -2.75 3.16
C TYR A 72 3.44 -3.37 3.78
N ILE A 73 3.66 -4.65 3.49
CA ILE A 73 4.84 -5.40 3.89
C ILE A 73 5.45 -6.02 2.64
N ILE A 74 6.77 -5.95 2.50
CA ILE A 74 7.51 -6.68 1.48
C ILE A 74 8.32 -7.77 2.15
N ASP A 75 8.09 -9.01 1.73
CA ASP A 75 8.88 -10.17 2.15
C ASP A 75 9.77 -10.57 0.98
N ASP A 76 11.06 -10.22 1.05
CA ASP A 76 12.00 -10.51 0.00
C ASP A 76 12.41 -11.99 -0.04
N ASP A 77 12.27 -12.72 1.06
CA ASP A 77 12.58 -14.14 1.09
C ASP A 77 11.53 -14.97 0.34
N CYS A 78 10.26 -14.65 0.56
CA CYS A 78 9.14 -15.33 -0.10
C CYS A 78 8.67 -14.63 -1.37
N LEU A 79 9.18 -13.45 -1.68
CA LEU A 79 8.77 -12.59 -2.79
C LEU A 79 7.26 -12.29 -2.76
N VAL A 80 6.78 -11.83 -1.61
CA VAL A 80 5.36 -11.47 -1.39
C VAL A 80 5.24 -10.02 -0.98
N LEU A 81 4.32 -9.32 -1.63
CA LEU A 81 3.86 -7.99 -1.25
C LEU A 81 2.49 -8.14 -0.58
N THR A 82 2.40 -7.82 0.70
CA THR A 82 1.13 -7.89 1.45
C THR A 82 0.56 -6.49 1.61
N LEU A 83 -0.61 -6.26 1.01
CA LEU A 83 -1.36 -5.01 1.15
C LEU A 83 -2.15 -5.08 2.45
N THR A 84 -1.78 -4.24 3.42
CA THR A 84 -2.24 -4.38 4.81
C THR A 84 -3.42 -3.49 5.14
N ARG A 85 -3.34 -2.19 4.85
CA ARG A 85 -4.38 -1.20 5.08
C ARG A 85 -4.28 -0.07 4.05
N THR A 86 -5.39 0.60 3.78
CA THR A 86 -5.39 1.84 3.00
C THR A 86 -6.51 2.76 3.47
N GLY A 87 -6.29 4.07 3.42
CA GLY A 87 -7.24 5.07 3.85
C GLY A 87 -6.55 6.36 4.28
N THR A 88 -7.31 7.24 4.94
CA THR A 88 -6.76 8.48 5.49
C THR A 88 -5.99 8.20 6.79
N HIS A 89 -5.25 9.18 7.29
CA HIS A 89 -4.61 9.07 8.61
C HIS A 89 -5.66 8.74 9.68
N SER A 90 -6.82 9.39 9.65
CA SER A 90 -7.89 9.13 10.62
C SER A 90 -8.45 7.71 10.52
N ASP A 91 -8.47 7.13 9.33
CA ASP A 91 -8.94 5.74 9.14
C ASP A 91 -7.97 4.73 9.76
N LEU A 92 -6.66 5.01 9.73
CA LEU A 92 -5.63 4.02 10.02
C LEU A 92 -4.95 4.19 11.38
N PHE A 93 -4.99 5.39 11.95
CA PHE A 93 -4.28 5.72 13.19
C PHE A 93 -5.14 6.41 14.25
#